data_a02d89454cc0861c0c8a152df7173df2
#
_entry.id   a02d89454cc0861c0c8a152df7173df2
#
_cell.length_a   1.000
_cell.length_b   1.000
_cell.length_c   1.000
_cell.angle_alpha   90.00
_cell.angle_beta   90.00
_cell.angle_gamma   90.00
#
_symmetry.space_group_name_H-M   'P 1'
#
loop_
_entity.id
_entity.type
_entity.pdbx_description
1 polymer ?
#
loop_
_entity_poly.entity_id
_entity_poly.type
_entity_poly.pdbx_seq_one_letter_code
_entity_poly.pdbx_strand_id
1 'polypeptide(L)'
;MEEKETIQPIEITWEELQSRDLDRYILVDTRGDEAVNYGMIPGAIAIPECELIDRLAAAAGDKKVILYCSRGQNSKVSAEYFREQGMEAYSLQGGYTGWLLNLMQKEQPGEKENERAREIEKSIRKKFHKVLFSRFA
;
A
#
# COMPACT_ATOMS: atom_id res chain seq x y z
N MET A 1 14.33 12.19 25.59
CA MET A 1 14.92 12.15 25.12
C MET A 1 15.38 11.23 24.33
N GLU A 2 15.89 10.52 24.49
CA GLU A 2 16.46 9.64 23.68
C GLU A 2 15.59 8.78 22.97
N GLU A 3 14.43 8.60 23.34
CA GLU A 3 13.56 7.72 22.63
C GLU A 3 13.36 8.14 21.24
N LYS A 4 13.64 9.35 20.91
CA LYS A 4 13.49 9.72 19.56
C LYS A 4 14.32 8.96 18.67
N GLU A 5 15.42 8.46 19.10
CA GLU A 5 16.26 7.76 18.22
C GLU A 5 15.72 6.48 17.78
N THR A 6 14.70 5.98 18.44
CA THR A 6 14.13 4.72 18.01
C THR A 6 13.04 4.89 17.00
N ILE A 7 12.78 6.14 16.56
CA ILE A 7 11.74 6.35 15.56
C ILE A 7 12.15 5.75 14.24
N GLN A 8 11.33 4.88 13.71
CA GLN A 8 11.60 4.25 12.45
C GLN A 8 11.37 5.21 11.29
N PRO A 9 12.04 5.01 10.17
CA PRO A 9 11.76 5.83 8.98
C PRO A 9 10.29 5.82 8.65
N ILE A 10 9.83 6.92 8.09
CA ILE A 10 8.41 7.05 7.75
C ILE A 10 8.04 6.11 6.60
N GLU A 11 8.97 5.86 5.69
CA GLU A 11 8.70 4.97 4.58
C GLU A 11 9.20 3.58 4.86
N ILE A 12 8.42 2.58 4.43
CA ILE A 12 8.76 1.19 4.60
C ILE A 12 8.64 0.53 3.24
N THR A 13 9.61 -0.30 2.88
CA THR A 13 9.55 -1.00 1.59
C THR A 13 8.65 -2.22 1.70
N TRP A 14 8.23 -2.72 0.54
CA TRP A 14 7.42 -3.93 0.52
C TRP A 14 8.17 -5.10 1.15
N GLU A 15 9.48 -5.20 0.90
CA GLU A 15 10.27 -6.27 1.49
C GLU A 15 10.32 -6.17 3.01
N GLU A 16 10.48 -4.95 3.52
CA GLU A 16 10.48 -4.75 4.95
C GLU A 16 9.14 -5.10 5.55
N LEU A 17 8.07 -4.73 4.87
CA LEU A 17 6.73 -5.03 5.35
C LEU A 17 6.53 -6.53 5.47
N GLN A 18 6.97 -7.29 4.46
CA GLN A 18 6.79 -8.73 4.47
C GLN A 18 7.56 -9.41 5.60
N SER A 19 8.63 -8.79 6.08
CA SER A 19 9.43 -9.38 7.14
C SER A 19 8.88 -9.09 8.53
N ARG A 20 7.81 -8.30 8.63
CA ARG A 20 7.27 -7.92 9.93
C ARG A 20 6.11 -8.80 10.31
N ASP A 21 5.75 -8.72 11.59
CA ASP A 21 4.61 -9.43 12.09
C ASP A 21 3.35 -8.67 11.66
N LEU A 22 2.75 -9.12 10.57
CA LEU A 22 1.64 -8.39 9.96
C LEU A 22 0.40 -8.38 10.84
N ASP A 23 0.32 -9.26 11.84
CA ASP A 23 -0.82 -9.22 12.73
C ASP A 23 -0.85 -7.96 13.59
N ARG A 24 0.29 -7.27 13.68
CA ARG A 24 0.36 -6.04 14.47
C ARG A 24 0.14 -4.79 13.64
N TYR A 25 -0.13 -4.96 12.36
CA TYR A 25 -0.28 -3.82 11.44
C TYR A 25 -1.61 -3.87 10.75
N ILE A 26 -2.10 -2.70 10.33
CA ILE A 26 -3.15 -2.67 9.33
C ILE A 26 -2.59 -1.96 8.12
N LEU A 27 -2.98 -2.43 6.96
CA LEU A 27 -2.55 -1.86 5.69
C LEU A 27 -3.75 -1.12 5.11
N VAL A 28 -3.57 0.16 4.83
CA VAL A 28 -4.70 1.02 4.45
C VAL A 28 -4.47 1.64 3.09
N ASP A 29 -5.39 1.40 2.18
CA ASP A 29 -5.39 1.98 0.85
C ASP A 29 -6.12 3.31 0.93
N THR A 30 -5.41 4.41 0.67
CA THR A 30 -6.00 5.73 0.81
C THR A 30 -6.48 6.31 -0.51
N ARG A 31 -6.46 5.51 -1.58
CA ARG A 31 -6.92 5.97 -2.89
C ARG A 31 -8.44 6.02 -2.90
N GLY A 32 -8.97 6.66 -3.91
CA GLY A 32 -10.42 6.77 -4.01
C GLY A 32 -11.08 5.48 -4.48
N ASP A 33 -12.40 5.46 -4.46
CA ASP A 33 -13.19 4.28 -4.73
C ASP A 33 -12.91 3.69 -6.10
N GLU A 34 -12.72 4.54 -7.09
CA GLU A 34 -12.49 4.06 -8.44
C GLU A 34 -11.23 3.20 -8.50
N ALA A 35 -10.14 3.70 -7.94
CA ALA A 35 -8.89 2.96 -7.95
C ALA A 35 -9.00 1.67 -7.15
N VAL A 36 -9.65 1.74 -6.00
CA VAL A 36 -9.80 0.60 -5.12
C VAL A 36 -10.61 -0.50 -5.79
N ASN A 37 -11.63 -0.10 -6.54
CA ASN A 37 -12.48 -1.08 -7.24
C ASN A 37 -11.72 -1.85 -8.31
N TYR A 38 -10.65 -1.28 -8.84
CA TYR A 38 -9.87 -1.98 -9.85
C TYR A 38 -8.75 -2.83 -9.26
N GLY A 39 -8.43 -2.66 -8.02
CA GLY A 39 -7.45 -3.52 -7.39
C GLY A 39 -6.84 -2.90 -6.15
N MET A 40 -6.53 -3.74 -5.17
CA MET A 40 -5.89 -3.34 -3.94
C MET A 40 -4.79 -4.34 -3.61
N ILE A 41 -3.86 -3.93 -2.78
CA ILE A 41 -2.91 -4.89 -2.23
C ILE A 41 -3.69 -5.84 -1.32
N PRO A 42 -3.49 -7.15 -1.48
CA PRO A 42 -4.25 -8.11 -0.65
C PRO A 42 -4.07 -7.84 0.84
N GLY A 43 -5.14 -7.91 1.57
CA GLY A 43 -5.12 -7.67 3.01
C GLY A 43 -5.34 -6.22 3.41
N ALA A 44 -5.38 -5.32 2.45
CA ALA A 44 -5.59 -3.90 2.76
C ALA A 44 -7.06 -3.61 2.98
N ILE A 45 -7.32 -2.58 3.78
CA ILE A 45 -8.67 -2.02 3.88
C ILE A 45 -8.65 -0.65 3.21
N ALA A 46 -9.79 -0.21 2.76
CA ALA A 46 -9.89 1.05 2.03
C ALA A 46 -10.44 2.14 2.94
N ILE A 47 -9.66 3.20 3.12
CA ILE A 47 -10.13 4.41 3.77
C ILE A 47 -9.61 5.57 2.93
N PRO A 48 -10.47 6.23 2.15
CA PRO A 48 -10.00 7.32 1.31
C PRO A 48 -9.29 8.40 2.12
N GLU A 49 -8.36 9.06 1.50
CA GLU A 49 -7.54 10.05 2.18
C GLU A 49 -8.38 11.06 2.94
N CYS A 50 -9.47 11.51 2.36
CA CYS A 50 -10.32 12.52 2.98
C CYS A 50 -11.07 12.00 4.20
N GLU A 51 -11.09 10.70 4.42
CA GLU A 51 -11.78 10.12 5.57
C GLU A 51 -10.83 9.59 6.64
N LEU A 52 -9.53 9.74 6.44
CA LEU A 52 -8.57 9.18 7.39
C LEU A 52 -8.72 9.77 8.79
N ILE A 53 -8.93 11.08 8.87
CA ILE A 53 -9.02 11.72 10.18
C ILE A 53 -10.20 11.16 10.97
N ASP A 54 -11.29 10.89 10.30
CA ASP A 54 -12.49 10.41 10.99
C ASP A 54 -12.48 8.92 11.26
N ARG A 55 -11.78 8.15 10.46
CA ARG A 55 -11.94 6.68 10.50
C ARG A 55 -10.72 5.89 10.89
N LEU A 56 -9.52 6.46 10.74
CA LEU A 56 -8.33 5.65 10.87
C LEU A 56 -8.10 5.12 12.29
N ALA A 57 -8.30 5.96 13.28
CA ALA A 57 -8.03 5.55 14.66
C ALA A 57 -8.90 4.38 15.07
N ALA A 58 -10.18 4.43 14.73
CA ALA A 58 -11.10 3.34 15.07
C ALA A 58 -10.72 2.06 14.32
N ALA A 59 -10.33 2.19 13.06
CA ALA A 59 -9.98 1.03 12.26
C ALA A 59 -8.69 0.38 12.76
N ALA A 60 -7.74 1.20 13.21
CA ALA A 60 -6.44 0.69 13.63
C ALA A 60 -6.47 0.04 15.01
N GLY A 61 -7.26 0.60 15.93
CA GLY A 61 -7.23 0.13 17.30
C GLY A 61 -5.83 0.28 17.86
N ASP A 62 -5.23 -0.80 18.33
CA ASP A 62 -3.90 -0.77 18.88
C ASP A 62 -2.83 -1.08 17.85
N LYS A 63 -3.21 -1.32 16.61
CA LYS A 63 -2.25 -1.76 15.62
C LYS A 63 -1.49 -0.59 15.01
N LYS A 64 -0.31 -0.90 14.50
CA LYS A 64 0.46 0.07 13.74
C LYS A 64 -0.17 0.19 12.36
N VAL A 65 0.06 1.32 11.72
CA VAL A 65 -0.64 1.65 10.49
C VAL A 65 0.34 1.79 9.34
N ILE A 66 0.05 1.16 8.23
CA ILE A 66 0.81 1.38 7.01
C ILE A 66 -0.16 1.91 5.98
N LEU A 67 0.07 3.14 5.54
CA LEU A 67 -0.78 3.78 4.55
C LEU A 67 -0.14 3.68 3.19
N TYR A 68 -0.95 3.51 2.14
CA TYR A 68 -0.39 3.63 0.81
C TYR A 68 -1.36 4.35 -0.12
N CYS A 69 -0.77 5.04 -1.08
CA CYS A 69 -1.52 5.70 -2.14
C CYS A 69 -0.98 5.17 -3.45
N SER A 70 -1.16 5.87 -4.54
CA SER A 70 -0.72 5.37 -5.84
C SER A 70 0.81 5.27 -5.94
N ARG A 71 1.52 6.30 -5.53
CA ARG A 71 2.97 6.36 -5.68
C ARG A 71 3.74 6.56 -4.39
N GLY A 72 3.06 6.73 -3.29
CA GLY A 72 3.72 6.86 -1.99
C GLY A 72 3.94 8.29 -1.53
N GLN A 73 3.55 9.28 -2.29
CA GLN A 73 3.79 10.67 -1.90
C GLN A 73 2.72 11.18 -0.94
N ASN A 74 1.46 11.03 -1.29
CA ASN A 74 0.38 11.50 -0.43
C ASN A 74 0.31 10.70 0.86
N SER A 75 0.54 9.40 0.78
CA SER A 75 0.50 8.58 1.98
C SER A 75 1.64 8.91 2.93
N LYS A 76 2.77 9.40 2.39
CA LYS A 76 3.86 9.82 3.24
C LYS A 76 3.47 11.03 4.06
N VAL A 77 2.81 12.00 3.43
CA VAL A 77 2.34 13.17 4.13
C VAL A 77 1.32 12.79 5.19
N SER A 78 0.41 11.90 4.85
CA SER A 78 -0.59 11.44 5.80
C SER A 78 0.05 10.71 6.98
N ALA A 79 1.04 9.86 6.70
CA ALA A 79 1.71 9.13 7.77
C ALA A 79 2.42 10.09 8.72
N GLU A 80 3.04 11.13 8.16
CA GLU A 80 3.69 12.15 8.99
C GLU A 80 2.69 12.83 9.89
N TYR A 81 1.52 13.17 9.36
CA TYR A 81 0.48 13.80 10.15
C TYR A 81 0.06 12.92 11.32
N PHE A 82 -0.20 11.64 11.04
CA PHE A 82 -0.69 10.76 12.08
C PHE A 82 0.39 10.43 13.12
N ARG A 83 1.66 10.45 12.73
CA ARG A 83 2.74 10.32 13.71
C ARG A 83 2.71 11.48 14.70
N GLU A 84 2.44 12.68 14.21
CA GLU A 84 2.33 13.82 15.08
C GLU A 84 1.15 13.71 16.03
N GLN A 85 0.15 12.93 15.64
CA GLN A 85 -1.00 12.69 16.51
C GLN A 85 -0.78 11.52 17.46
N GLY A 86 0.42 10.94 17.47
CA GLY A 86 0.72 9.86 18.40
C GLY A 86 0.53 8.46 17.87
N MET A 87 0.21 8.30 16.60
CA MET A 87 0.06 6.98 16.02
C MET A 87 1.37 6.48 15.43
N GLU A 88 1.58 5.18 15.46
CA GLU A 88 2.74 4.62 14.79
C GLU A 88 2.35 4.35 13.34
N ALA A 89 2.68 5.28 12.47
CA ALA A 89 2.24 5.26 11.08
C ALA A 89 3.42 5.28 10.12
N TYR A 90 3.25 4.56 9.03
CA TYR A 90 4.26 4.42 7.98
C TYR A 90 3.59 4.59 6.62
N SER A 91 4.40 4.92 5.62
CA SER A 91 3.94 4.99 4.24
C SER A 91 4.66 3.91 3.44
N LEU A 92 3.93 3.15 2.64
CA LEU A 92 4.55 2.13 1.80
C LEU A 92 5.27 2.80 0.64
N GLN A 93 6.57 2.61 0.59
CA GLN A 93 7.40 3.24 -0.43
C GLN A 93 6.96 2.78 -1.81
N GLY A 94 6.77 3.72 -2.70
CA GLY A 94 6.32 3.41 -4.06
C GLY A 94 4.83 3.18 -4.19
N GLY A 95 4.13 3.01 -3.09
CA GLY A 95 2.68 2.85 -3.10
C GLY A 95 2.20 1.66 -3.88
N TYR A 96 0.98 1.75 -4.38
CA TYR A 96 0.37 0.66 -5.15
C TYR A 96 1.16 0.38 -6.42
N THR A 97 1.62 1.42 -7.10
CA THR A 97 2.39 1.24 -8.33
C THR A 97 3.69 0.49 -8.06
N GLY A 98 4.38 0.86 -6.98
CA GLY A 98 5.61 0.17 -6.60
C GLY A 98 5.36 -1.29 -6.27
N TRP A 99 4.25 -1.57 -5.58
CA TRP A 99 3.89 -2.94 -5.27
C TRP A 99 3.65 -3.76 -6.55
N LEU A 100 2.94 -3.18 -7.51
CA LEU A 100 2.68 -3.86 -8.77
C LEU A 100 3.98 -4.17 -9.51
N LEU A 101 4.87 -3.20 -9.58
CA LEU A 101 6.14 -3.39 -10.27
C LEU A 101 6.98 -4.47 -9.58
N ASN A 102 6.97 -4.47 -8.27
CA ASN A 102 7.69 -5.46 -7.51
C ASN A 102 7.14 -6.86 -7.78
N LEU A 103 5.83 -6.97 -7.82
CA LEU A 103 5.17 -8.24 -8.10
C LEU A 103 5.56 -8.77 -9.47
N MET A 104 5.59 -7.89 -10.45
CA MET A 104 5.94 -8.30 -11.82
C MET A 104 7.40 -8.71 -11.93
N GLN A 105 8.28 -8.05 -11.20
CA GLN A 105 9.71 -8.34 -11.28
C GLN A 105 10.12 -9.60 -10.54
N LYS A 106 9.38 -9.99 -9.55
CA LYS A 106 9.76 -11.12 -8.75
C LYS A 106 9.54 -12.47 -9.40
N GLU A 107 8.74 -12.51 -10.43
CA GLU A 107 8.39 -13.77 -11.07
C GLU A 107 9.27 -14.01 -12.26
N GLN A 108 10.55 -14.23 -12.01
CA GLN A 108 11.43 -14.41 -13.11
C GLN A 108 12.07 -15.76 -13.27
N PRO A 109 12.15 -16.59 -12.42
CA PRO A 109 12.99 -17.77 -12.51
C PRO A 109 12.45 -18.89 -13.33
N GLY A 110 12.31 -20.02 -13.11
CA GLY A 110 12.08 -21.16 -13.90
C GLY A 110 10.81 -21.10 -14.75
N GLU A 111 10.60 -22.11 -15.55
CA GLU A 111 9.51 -22.10 -16.50
C GLU A 111 8.14 -22.07 -15.88
N LYS A 112 7.96 -22.83 -14.83
CA LYS A 112 6.68 -22.85 -14.16
C LYS A 112 6.38 -21.50 -13.56
N GLU A 113 7.39 -20.89 -13.00
CA GLU A 113 7.24 -19.59 -12.39
C GLU A 113 7.05 -18.53 -13.44
N ASN A 114 7.65 -18.70 -14.59
CA ASN A 114 7.44 -17.78 -15.69
C ASN A 114 6.01 -17.82 -16.20
N GLU A 115 5.43 -18.99 -16.20
CA GLU A 115 4.05 -19.13 -16.62
C GLU A 115 3.14 -18.40 -15.66
N ARG A 116 3.40 -18.56 -14.37
CA ARG A 116 2.61 -17.88 -13.36
C ARG A 116 2.79 -16.37 -13.48
N ALA A 117 4.02 -15.93 -13.70
CA ALA A 117 4.30 -14.52 -13.85
C ALA A 117 3.56 -13.93 -15.03
N ARG A 118 3.50 -14.68 -16.13
CA ARG A 118 2.78 -14.20 -17.30
C ARG A 118 1.30 -14.05 -17.03
N GLU A 119 0.74 -14.95 -16.25
CA GLU A 119 -0.66 -14.87 -15.92
C GLU A 119 -0.97 -13.67 -15.03
N ILE A 120 -0.10 -13.43 -14.07
CA ILE A 120 -0.26 -12.28 -13.20
C ILE A 120 -0.13 -11.01 -14.02
N GLU A 121 0.85 -10.95 -14.88
CA GLU A 121 1.06 -9.81 -15.73
C GLU A 121 -0.13 -9.54 -16.64
N LYS A 122 -0.67 -10.60 -17.21
CA LYS A 122 -1.85 -10.49 -18.04
C LYS A 122 -3.02 -9.91 -17.26
N SER A 123 -3.19 -10.37 -16.06
CA SER A 123 -4.28 -9.91 -15.21
C SER A 123 -4.13 -8.44 -14.89
N ILE A 124 -2.91 -8.01 -14.58
CA ILE A 124 -2.64 -6.63 -14.27
C ILE A 124 -2.87 -5.75 -15.49
N ARG A 125 -2.38 -6.18 -16.64
CA ARG A 125 -2.57 -5.42 -17.88
C ARG A 125 -4.03 -5.29 -18.22
N LYS A 126 -4.78 -6.34 -17.99
CA LYS A 126 -6.20 -6.31 -18.28
C LYS A 126 -6.90 -5.27 -17.44
N LYS A 127 -6.53 -5.18 -16.18
CA LYS A 127 -7.12 -4.20 -15.29
C LYS A 127 -6.77 -2.78 -15.70
N PHE A 128 -5.51 -2.56 -16.04
CA PHE A 128 -5.10 -1.23 -16.50
C PHE A 128 -5.78 -0.85 -17.81
N HIS A 129 -5.87 -1.79 -18.70
CA HIS A 129 -6.52 -1.56 -19.98
C HIS A 129 -7.97 -1.15 -19.76
N LYS A 130 -8.65 -1.82 -18.85
CA LYS A 130 -10.03 -1.52 -18.54
C LYS A 130 -10.17 -0.10 -17.99
N VAL A 131 -9.26 0.29 -17.11
CA VAL A 131 -9.27 1.63 -16.54
C VAL A 131 -9.09 2.67 -17.65
N LEU A 132 -8.13 2.45 -18.53
CA LEU A 132 -7.86 3.39 -19.59
C LEU A 132 -9.06 3.53 -20.52
N PHE A 133 -9.66 2.41 -20.86
CA PHE A 133 -10.82 2.47 -21.73
C PHE A 133 -12.00 3.16 -21.07
N SER A 134 -12.21 2.94 -19.81
CA SER A 134 -13.27 3.62 -19.11
C SER A 134 -13.10 5.12 -19.12
N ARG A 135 -11.86 5.57 -19.12
CA ARG A 135 -11.60 7.00 -19.12
C ARG A 135 -11.87 7.65 -20.44
N PHE A 136 -11.65 6.93 -21.52
CA PHE A 136 -11.76 7.50 -22.85
C PHE A 136 -13.02 7.09 -23.60
N ALA A 137 -13.79 6.23 -23.03
CA ALA A 137 -15.06 5.88 -23.61
C ALA A 137 -16.14 6.84 -23.13
#